data_6ba8963969953e7d4308f24dffd5fd33
#
_entry.id   6ba8963969953e7d4308f24dffd5fd33
#
_cell.length_a   1.000
_cell.length_b   1.000
_cell.length_c   1.000
_cell.angle_alpha   90.00
_cell.angle_beta   90.00
_cell.angle_gamma   90.00
#
_symmetry.space_group_name_H-M   'P 1'
#
loop_
_entity.id
_entity.type
_entity.pdbx_description
1 polymer ?
#
loop_
_entity_poly.entity_id
_entity_poly.type
_entity_poly.pdbx_seq_one_letter_code
_entity_poly.pdbx_strand_id
1 'polypeptide(L)'
;GVTELGGLKIIGTERHESRRIDNQLRGRAGRQGDPGESKFYISLEDDLMRLFGSQNLMQMFNSLGMPEGEQIQHKMLNKAIERAQKKIESNNYGIRKNLLEYDQVNNEQREIIYKERRRVLDGESMRDSIFKMITDIVDNTVDMCISDDQDTSEWNLQELNGLLIPIIPLPKIEISQKMKKNELKQMLKEQAVKLYEMKEAEFPEPEQIRELERVILLKVIDRKWMDHIDDMDQLRQGIGLQAYGQKD
;
A
#
# COMPACT_ATOMS: atom_id res chain seq x y z
N GLY A 1 -16.06 -40.53 35.59
CA GLY A 1 -15.12 -39.69 34.84
C GLY A 1 -15.21 -38.22 35.26
N VAL A 2 -14.45 -37.33 34.64
CA VAL A 2 -14.41 -35.88 35.01
C VAL A 2 -15.79 -35.22 34.89
N THR A 3 -16.61 -35.63 33.94
CA THR A 3 -17.99 -35.19 33.75
C THR A 3 -18.91 -35.54 34.93
N GLU A 4 -18.73 -36.69 35.53
CA GLU A 4 -19.51 -37.13 36.71
C GLU A 4 -19.16 -36.33 37.97
N LEU A 5 -17.95 -35.74 38.00
CA LEU A 5 -17.47 -34.90 39.08
C LEU A 5 -17.80 -33.38 38.86
N GLY A 6 -18.62 -33.06 37.86
CA GLY A 6 -19.03 -31.70 37.57
C GLY A 6 -18.19 -31.00 36.44
N GLY A 7 -17.36 -31.78 35.74
CA GLY A 7 -16.56 -31.26 34.62
C GLY A 7 -15.25 -30.60 35.03
N LEU A 8 -14.64 -29.91 34.07
CA LEU A 8 -13.40 -29.17 34.29
C LEU A 8 -13.67 -27.80 34.86
N LYS A 9 -12.80 -27.37 35.77
CA LYS A 9 -12.80 -25.99 36.29
C LYS A 9 -11.63 -25.23 35.68
N ILE A 10 -11.94 -24.22 34.86
CA ILE A 10 -10.96 -23.33 34.26
C ILE A 10 -10.76 -22.11 35.14
N ILE A 11 -9.52 -21.86 35.53
CA ILE A 11 -9.11 -20.68 36.28
C ILE A 11 -8.24 -19.83 35.36
N GLY A 12 -8.72 -18.64 35.02
CA GLY A 12 -7.96 -17.61 34.32
C GLY A 12 -7.41 -16.61 35.33
N THR A 13 -6.14 -16.34 35.29
CA THR A 13 -5.45 -15.36 36.17
C THR A 13 -5.34 -13.99 35.52
N GLU A 14 -5.75 -13.87 34.26
CA GLU A 14 -5.70 -12.66 33.48
C GLU A 14 -6.78 -12.70 32.39
N ARG A 15 -7.17 -11.54 31.85
CA ARG A 15 -8.05 -11.46 30.68
C ARG A 15 -7.22 -11.15 29.44
N HIS A 16 -7.56 -11.79 28.34
CA HIS A 16 -6.94 -11.50 27.04
C HIS A 16 -7.46 -10.18 26.46
N GLU A 17 -6.72 -9.62 25.52
CA GLU A 17 -7.13 -8.42 24.78
C GLU A 17 -8.39 -8.63 23.94
N SER A 18 -8.71 -9.87 23.59
CA SER A 18 -9.89 -10.23 22.80
C SER A 18 -10.86 -11.09 23.58
N ARG A 19 -12.12 -10.65 23.62
CA ARG A 19 -13.23 -11.42 24.21
C ARG A 19 -13.39 -12.81 23.58
N ARG A 20 -13.09 -12.93 22.28
CA ARG A 20 -13.14 -14.22 21.57
C ARG A 20 -12.18 -15.24 22.16
N ILE A 21 -10.97 -14.82 22.51
CA ILE A 21 -9.95 -15.70 23.11
C ILE A 21 -10.38 -16.13 24.52
N ASP A 22 -10.92 -15.21 25.33
CA ASP A 22 -11.50 -15.55 26.63
C ASP A 22 -12.62 -16.58 26.53
N ASN A 23 -13.50 -16.43 25.54
CA ASN A 23 -14.57 -17.38 25.30
C ASN A 23 -14.06 -18.75 24.83
N GLN A 24 -12.97 -18.79 24.04
CA GLN A 24 -12.31 -20.04 23.66
C GLN A 24 -11.71 -20.74 24.91
N LEU A 25 -11.13 -19.99 25.82
CA LEU A 25 -10.62 -20.54 27.08
C LEU A 25 -11.77 -21.07 27.94
N ARG A 26 -12.86 -20.32 28.09
CA ARG A 26 -14.06 -20.76 28.80
C ARG A 26 -14.65 -22.05 28.21
N GLY A 27 -14.68 -22.13 26.87
CA GLY A 27 -15.19 -23.33 26.17
C GLY A 27 -14.38 -24.61 26.41
N ARG A 28 -13.18 -24.50 26.98
CA ARG A 28 -12.39 -25.68 27.39
C ARG A 28 -12.86 -26.32 28.70
N ALA A 29 -13.75 -25.65 29.45
CA ALA A 29 -14.32 -26.22 30.68
C ALA A 29 -15.18 -27.48 30.41
N GLY A 30 -15.80 -27.57 29.22
CA GLY A 30 -16.57 -28.70 28.77
C GLY A 30 -16.85 -28.64 27.28
N ARG A 31 -17.24 -29.79 26.70
CA ARG A 31 -17.78 -29.82 25.33
C ARG A 31 -19.27 -29.47 25.37
N GLN A 32 -19.91 -29.31 24.23
CA GLN A 32 -21.33 -28.98 24.15
C GLN A 32 -22.18 -30.01 24.93
N GLY A 33 -22.87 -29.54 25.96
CA GLY A 33 -23.68 -30.35 26.85
C GLY A 33 -22.95 -30.95 28.06
N ASP A 34 -21.63 -30.85 28.13
CA ASP A 34 -20.88 -31.31 29.33
C ASP A 34 -20.92 -30.23 30.43
N PRO A 35 -20.96 -30.64 31.70
CA PRO A 35 -20.81 -29.71 32.81
C PRO A 35 -19.39 -29.15 32.86
N GLY A 36 -19.24 -27.91 33.30
CA GLY A 36 -17.96 -27.27 33.50
C GLY A 36 -18.10 -25.85 34.05
N GLU A 37 -17.06 -25.37 34.69
CA GLU A 37 -17.03 -24.05 35.31
C GLU A 37 -15.81 -23.26 34.86
N SER A 38 -15.96 -21.95 34.67
CA SER A 38 -14.82 -21.05 34.42
C SER A 38 -14.89 -19.82 35.29
N LYS A 39 -13.77 -19.45 35.89
CA LYS A 39 -13.64 -18.22 36.71
C LYS A 39 -12.39 -17.47 36.36
N PHE A 40 -12.48 -16.17 36.18
CA PHE A 40 -11.34 -15.29 35.96
C PHE A 40 -11.08 -14.47 37.22
N TYR A 41 -9.81 -14.45 37.61
CA TYR A 41 -9.26 -13.56 38.62
C TYR A 41 -8.39 -12.53 37.89
N ILE A 42 -8.65 -11.25 38.10
CA ILE A 42 -8.00 -10.16 37.40
C ILE A 42 -7.55 -9.11 38.40
N SER A 43 -6.43 -8.45 38.10
CA SER A 43 -5.94 -7.30 38.85
C SER A 43 -6.30 -6.01 38.10
N LEU A 44 -6.46 -4.91 38.81
CA LEU A 44 -6.54 -3.57 38.24
C LEU A 44 -5.20 -3.13 37.65
N GLU A 45 -4.10 -3.82 38.02
CA GLU A 45 -2.75 -3.60 37.51
C GLU A 45 -2.46 -4.38 36.21
N ASP A 46 -3.33 -5.32 35.82
CA ASP A 46 -3.20 -6.06 34.57
C ASP A 46 -3.12 -5.09 33.38
N ASP A 47 -2.33 -5.42 32.36
CA ASP A 47 -2.09 -4.56 31.20
C ASP A 47 -3.38 -4.09 30.50
N LEU A 48 -4.38 -4.96 30.43
CA LEU A 48 -5.68 -4.60 29.88
C LEU A 48 -6.33 -3.45 30.66
N MET A 49 -6.26 -3.49 31.98
CA MET A 49 -6.86 -2.47 32.84
C MET A 49 -5.99 -1.23 32.92
N ARG A 50 -4.69 -1.36 32.94
CA ARG A 50 -3.73 -0.25 32.98
C ARG A 50 -3.79 0.61 31.72
N LEU A 51 -3.83 -0.01 30.54
CA LEU A 51 -3.78 0.69 29.26
C LEU A 51 -5.17 1.21 28.78
N PHE A 52 -6.22 0.48 29.09
CA PHE A 52 -7.55 0.73 28.54
C PHE A 52 -8.66 0.86 29.60
N GLY A 53 -8.32 0.62 30.86
CA GLY A 53 -9.23 0.86 31.98
C GLY A 53 -9.46 2.35 32.20
N SER A 54 -10.68 2.70 32.64
CA SER A 54 -11.00 4.09 32.96
C SER A 54 -10.23 4.51 34.23
N GLN A 55 -9.45 5.59 34.16
CA GLN A 55 -8.80 6.20 35.33
C GLN A 55 -9.83 6.54 36.43
N ASN A 56 -11.04 6.92 36.04
CA ASN A 56 -12.15 7.18 36.97
C ASN A 56 -12.55 5.92 37.76
N LEU A 57 -12.44 4.74 37.17
CA LEU A 57 -12.72 3.48 37.84
C LEU A 57 -11.67 3.18 38.91
N MET A 58 -10.39 3.38 38.61
CA MET A 58 -9.29 3.22 39.55
C MET A 58 -9.40 4.22 40.70
N GLN A 59 -9.69 5.50 40.42
CA GLN A 59 -9.91 6.52 41.42
C GLN A 59 -11.11 6.22 42.32
N MET A 60 -12.20 5.69 41.75
CA MET A 60 -13.39 5.30 42.51
C MET A 60 -13.07 4.15 43.47
N PHE A 61 -12.32 3.14 43.03
CA PHE A 61 -11.94 2.02 43.93
C PHE A 61 -10.95 2.47 45.01
N ASN A 62 -9.99 3.33 44.66
CA ASN A 62 -9.08 3.89 45.65
C ASN A 62 -9.80 4.78 46.70
N SER A 63 -10.85 5.51 46.29
CA SER A 63 -11.65 6.35 47.19
C SER A 63 -12.58 5.55 48.10
N LEU A 64 -12.92 4.30 47.73
CA LEU A 64 -13.75 3.42 48.55
C LEU A 64 -12.96 2.77 49.70
N GLY A 65 -11.65 2.99 49.81
CA GLY A 65 -10.83 2.55 50.93
C GLY A 65 -10.84 1.05 51.14
N MET A 66 -10.93 0.27 50.08
CA MET A 66 -10.95 -1.20 50.18
C MET A 66 -9.59 -1.72 50.64
N PRO A 67 -9.56 -2.65 51.62
CA PRO A 67 -8.32 -3.28 52.07
C PRO A 67 -7.63 -4.04 50.93
N GLU A 68 -6.30 -4.01 50.89
CA GLU A 68 -5.51 -4.87 50.01
C GLU A 68 -5.88 -6.33 50.20
N GLY A 69 -6.16 -7.04 49.09
CA GLY A 69 -6.46 -8.49 49.11
C GLY A 69 -7.94 -8.84 49.13
N GLU A 70 -8.87 -7.88 49.22
CA GLU A 70 -10.30 -8.18 49.12
C GLU A 70 -10.74 -8.40 47.67
N GLN A 71 -11.54 -9.43 47.47
CA GLN A 71 -12.11 -9.77 46.16
C GLN A 71 -13.29 -8.87 45.81
N ILE A 72 -13.13 -8.05 44.80
CA ILE A 72 -14.19 -7.14 44.31
C ILE A 72 -15.04 -7.85 43.27
N GLN A 73 -16.31 -8.10 43.56
CA GLN A 73 -17.28 -8.65 42.62
C GLN A 73 -18.31 -7.55 42.26
N HIS A 74 -18.05 -6.76 41.24
CA HIS A 74 -18.97 -5.71 40.83
C HIS A 74 -19.29 -5.76 39.34
N LYS A 75 -20.59 -5.61 38.98
CA LYS A 75 -21.03 -5.61 37.58
C LYS A 75 -20.37 -4.49 36.75
N MET A 76 -20.00 -3.38 37.38
CA MET A 76 -19.30 -2.27 36.69
C MET A 76 -17.91 -2.68 36.22
N LEU A 77 -17.18 -3.51 36.98
CA LEU A 77 -15.87 -4.00 36.62
C LEU A 77 -15.93 -4.85 35.33
N ASN A 78 -16.89 -5.77 35.25
CA ASN A 78 -17.10 -6.56 34.05
C ASN A 78 -17.40 -5.69 32.82
N LYS A 79 -18.22 -4.63 32.97
CA LYS A 79 -18.50 -3.69 31.91
C LYS A 79 -17.27 -2.87 31.51
N ALA A 80 -16.41 -2.50 32.47
CA ALA A 80 -15.16 -1.79 32.18
C ALA A 80 -14.19 -2.66 31.36
N ILE A 81 -14.03 -3.92 31.74
CA ILE A 81 -13.20 -4.90 31.00
C ILE A 81 -13.74 -5.09 29.57
N GLU A 82 -15.05 -5.30 29.43
CA GLU A 82 -15.65 -5.44 28.11
C GLU A 82 -15.44 -4.22 27.22
N ARG A 83 -15.51 -3.02 27.79
CA ARG A 83 -15.22 -1.77 27.07
C ARG A 83 -13.75 -1.67 26.67
N ALA A 84 -12.84 -2.04 27.57
CA ALA A 84 -11.42 -2.07 27.30
C ALA A 84 -11.10 -3.04 26.14
N GLN A 85 -11.58 -4.28 26.21
CA GLN A 85 -11.43 -5.26 25.15
C GLN A 85 -12.00 -4.75 23.82
N LYS A 86 -13.19 -4.16 23.83
CA LYS A 86 -13.84 -3.61 22.63
C LYS A 86 -13.03 -2.48 22.00
N LYS A 87 -12.39 -1.64 22.82
CA LYS A 87 -11.52 -0.55 22.35
C LYS A 87 -10.26 -1.11 21.67
N ILE A 88 -9.64 -2.13 22.25
CA ILE A 88 -8.48 -2.80 21.62
C ILE A 88 -8.87 -3.48 20.32
N GLU A 89 -9.96 -4.25 20.34
CA GLU A 89 -10.47 -4.92 19.14
C GLU A 89 -10.76 -3.94 18.00
N SER A 90 -11.37 -2.79 18.34
CA SER A 90 -11.64 -1.72 17.36
C SER A 90 -10.35 -1.11 16.80
N ASN A 91 -9.36 -0.85 17.65
CA ASN A 91 -8.07 -0.32 17.21
C ASN A 91 -7.33 -1.31 16.30
N ASN A 92 -7.25 -2.58 16.72
CA ASN A 92 -6.63 -3.64 15.95
C ASN A 92 -7.36 -3.92 14.63
N TYR A 93 -8.69 -3.75 14.61
CA TYR A 93 -9.47 -3.83 13.38
C TYR A 93 -9.11 -2.68 12.43
N GLY A 94 -9.02 -1.45 12.94
CA GLY A 94 -8.62 -0.28 12.15
C GLY A 94 -7.24 -0.47 11.50
N ILE A 95 -6.26 -0.91 12.29
CA ILE A 95 -4.90 -1.19 11.78
C ILE A 95 -4.94 -2.25 10.67
N ARG A 96 -5.65 -3.37 10.89
CA ARG A 96 -5.77 -4.43 9.88
C ARG A 96 -6.51 -3.98 8.64
N LYS A 97 -7.56 -3.17 8.80
CA LYS A 97 -8.31 -2.63 7.66
C LYS A 97 -7.40 -1.76 6.78
N ASN A 98 -6.65 -0.84 7.39
CA ASN A 98 -5.70 0.00 6.65
C ASN A 98 -4.64 -0.84 5.91
N LEU A 99 -4.09 -1.89 6.57
CA LEU A 99 -3.14 -2.81 5.95
C LEU A 99 -3.74 -3.49 4.70
N LEU A 100 -4.98 -3.98 4.80
CA LEU A 100 -5.66 -4.62 3.67
C LEU A 100 -5.94 -3.65 2.52
N GLU A 101 -6.27 -2.38 2.82
CA GLU A 101 -6.48 -1.35 1.80
C GLU A 101 -5.18 -1.05 1.03
N TYR A 102 -4.04 -0.96 1.72
CA TYR A 102 -2.73 -0.84 1.07
C TYR A 102 -2.37 -2.07 0.22
N ASP A 103 -2.57 -3.26 0.77
CA ASP A 103 -2.28 -4.50 0.07
C ASP A 103 -3.14 -4.65 -1.18
N GLN A 104 -4.39 -4.19 -1.15
CA GLN A 104 -5.28 -4.19 -2.32
C GLN A 104 -4.71 -3.32 -3.43
N VAL A 105 -4.30 -2.07 -3.14
CA VAL A 105 -3.69 -1.18 -4.14
C VAL A 105 -2.44 -1.82 -4.76
N ASN A 106 -1.56 -2.36 -3.92
CA ASN A 106 -0.35 -3.02 -4.40
C ASN A 106 -0.66 -4.24 -5.28
N ASN A 107 -1.69 -5.02 -4.95
CA ASN A 107 -2.10 -6.16 -5.74
C ASN A 107 -2.68 -5.75 -7.09
N GLU A 108 -3.52 -4.73 -7.14
CA GLU A 108 -4.08 -4.19 -8.39
C GLU A 108 -2.95 -3.70 -9.32
N GLN A 109 -1.99 -2.97 -8.79
CA GLN A 109 -0.82 -2.51 -9.55
C GLN A 109 0.03 -3.70 -10.03
N ARG A 110 0.23 -4.69 -9.17
CA ARG A 110 0.97 -5.93 -9.51
C ARG A 110 0.31 -6.67 -10.67
N GLU A 111 -1.01 -6.82 -10.64
CA GLU A 111 -1.74 -7.50 -11.71
C GLU A 111 -1.55 -6.80 -13.06
N ILE A 112 -1.59 -5.46 -13.08
CA ILE A 112 -1.36 -4.66 -14.31
C ILE A 112 0.04 -4.91 -14.84
N ILE A 113 1.07 -4.76 -13.99
CA ILE A 113 2.47 -4.93 -14.40
C ILE A 113 2.76 -6.37 -14.83
N TYR A 114 2.24 -7.36 -14.12
CA TYR A 114 2.45 -8.76 -14.47
C TYR A 114 1.74 -9.15 -15.76
N LYS A 115 0.60 -8.54 -16.06
CA LYS A 115 -0.09 -8.71 -17.34
C LYS A 115 0.76 -8.15 -18.50
N GLU A 116 1.29 -6.94 -18.36
CA GLU A 116 2.16 -6.35 -19.36
C GLU A 116 3.45 -7.16 -19.53
N ARG A 117 4.08 -7.56 -18.42
CA ARG A 117 5.26 -8.42 -18.44
C ARG A 117 5.00 -9.74 -19.17
N ARG A 118 3.84 -10.34 -18.97
CA ARG A 118 3.46 -11.60 -19.60
C ARG A 118 3.26 -11.44 -21.10
N ARG A 119 2.65 -10.35 -21.57
CA ARG A 119 2.53 -10.04 -23.00
C ARG A 119 3.91 -10.02 -23.69
N VAL A 120 4.90 -9.40 -23.03
CA VAL A 120 6.28 -9.37 -23.55
C VAL A 120 6.89 -10.78 -23.57
N LEU A 121 6.67 -11.59 -22.54
CA LEU A 121 7.18 -12.96 -22.44
C LEU A 121 6.53 -13.90 -23.46
N ASP A 122 5.23 -13.75 -23.71
CA ASP A 122 4.48 -14.57 -24.65
C ASP A 122 4.83 -14.25 -26.11
N GLY A 123 5.72 -13.26 -26.34
CA GLY A 123 6.28 -12.96 -27.66
C GLY A 123 5.41 -12.08 -28.53
N GLU A 124 4.44 -11.34 -27.93
CA GLU A 124 3.71 -10.30 -28.66
C GLU A 124 4.71 -9.26 -29.23
N SER A 125 4.48 -8.81 -30.45
CA SER A 125 5.25 -7.71 -31.00
C SER A 125 4.97 -6.44 -30.20
N MET A 126 6.02 -5.89 -29.61
CA MET A 126 5.89 -4.67 -28.80
C MET A 126 6.14 -3.40 -29.61
N ARG A 127 6.34 -3.52 -30.95
CA ARG A 127 6.67 -2.40 -31.83
C ARG A 127 5.69 -1.23 -31.73
N ASP A 128 4.38 -1.52 -31.82
CA ASP A 128 3.35 -0.48 -31.74
C ASP A 128 3.30 0.18 -30.35
N SER A 129 3.53 -0.61 -29.30
CA SER A 129 3.62 -0.10 -27.93
C SER A 129 4.84 0.80 -27.76
N ILE A 130 5.98 0.45 -28.36
CA ILE A 130 7.19 1.28 -28.32
C ILE A 130 6.97 2.57 -29.11
N PHE A 131 6.34 2.54 -30.27
CA PHE A 131 6.01 3.75 -31.02
C PHE A 131 5.08 4.66 -30.24
N LYS A 132 4.10 4.10 -29.56
CA LYS A 132 3.25 4.87 -28.67
C LYS A 132 4.06 5.50 -27.53
N MET A 133 4.96 4.77 -26.89
CA MET A 133 5.82 5.32 -25.83
C MET A 133 6.68 6.48 -26.36
N ILE A 134 7.26 6.34 -27.55
CA ILE A 134 8.05 7.39 -28.19
C ILE A 134 7.21 8.64 -28.45
N THR A 135 6.01 8.46 -29.00
CA THR A 135 5.12 9.58 -29.31
C THR A 135 4.58 10.25 -28.05
N ASP A 136 4.28 9.48 -27.00
CA ASP A 136 3.82 9.99 -25.70
C ASP A 136 4.94 10.80 -25.02
N ILE A 137 6.21 10.40 -25.13
CA ILE A 137 7.35 11.17 -24.61
C ILE A 137 7.45 12.51 -25.32
N VAL A 138 7.31 12.54 -26.65
CA VAL A 138 7.31 13.78 -27.43
C VAL A 138 6.18 14.69 -26.99
N ASP A 139 4.94 14.18 -26.92
CA ASP A 139 3.78 14.95 -26.51
C ASP A 139 3.95 15.56 -25.12
N ASN A 140 4.33 14.74 -24.15
CA ASN A 140 4.49 15.16 -22.76
C ASN A 140 5.60 16.19 -22.62
N THR A 141 6.74 16.00 -23.28
CA THR A 141 7.87 16.94 -23.20
C THR A 141 7.52 18.28 -23.83
N VAL A 142 6.84 18.27 -24.97
CA VAL A 142 6.37 19.52 -25.60
C VAL A 142 5.34 20.22 -24.72
N ASP A 143 4.41 19.48 -24.10
CA ASP A 143 3.41 20.05 -23.18
C ASP A 143 4.02 20.65 -21.91
N MET A 144 5.12 20.09 -21.44
CA MET A 144 5.86 20.65 -20.30
C MET A 144 6.57 21.96 -20.62
N CYS A 145 7.12 22.09 -21.83
CA CYS A 145 7.95 23.22 -22.23
C CYS A 145 7.17 24.35 -22.89
N ILE A 146 6.00 24.07 -23.48
CA ILE A 146 5.24 24.99 -24.32
C ILE A 146 3.77 24.99 -23.88
N SER A 147 3.28 26.18 -23.49
CA SER A 147 1.85 26.38 -23.19
C SER A 147 1.05 26.60 -24.47
N ASP A 148 -0.25 26.29 -24.46
CA ASP A 148 -1.12 26.35 -25.65
C ASP A 148 -1.31 27.78 -26.17
N ASP A 149 -1.20 28.80 -25.30
CA ASP A 149 -1.42 30.22 -25.61
C ASP A 149 -0.15 30.97 -26.06
N GLN A 150 1.01 30.30 -26.11
CA GLN A 150 2.28 30.93 -26.45
C GLN A 150 2.50 31.03 -27.96
N ASP A 151 2.98 32.17 -28.40
CA ASP A 151 3.49 32.34 -29.77
C ASP A 151 4.84 31.63 -29.95
N THR A 152 5.14 31.16 -31.15
CA THR A 152 6.37 30.43 -31.50
C THR A 152 7.66 31.13 -31.03
N SER A 153 7.67 32.46 -30.98
CA SER A 153 8.80 33.27 -30.51
C SER A 153 9.06 33.18 -29.00
N GLU A 154 8.05 32.77 -28.26
CA GLU A 154 8.10 32.67 -26.78
C GLU A 154 8.46 31.25 -26.31
N TRP A 155 8.56 30.29 -27.23
CA TRP A 155 8.81 28.89 -26.87
C TRP A 155 10.22 28.70 -26.34
N ASN A 156 10.33 27.99 -25.20
CA ASN A 156 11.61 27.64 -24.61
C ASN A 156 12.24 26.41 -25.31
N LEU A 157 12.74 26.63 -26.51
CA LEU A 157 13.38 25.56 -27.31
C LEU A 157 14.66 25.02 -26.67
N GLN A 158 15.34 25.82 -25.83
CA GLN A 158 16.52 25.35 -25.11
C GLN A 158 16.15 24.28 -24.09
N GLU A 159 15.09 24.47 -23.34
CA GLU A 159 14.58 23.50 -22.39
C GLU A 159 14.05 22.26 -23.09
N LEU A 160 13.27 22.46 -24.17
CA LEU A 160 12.78 21.34 -24.99
C LEU A 160 13.91 20.47 -25.52
N ASN A 161 14.96 21.07 -26.09
CA ASN A 161 16.15 20.35 -26.55
C ASN A 161 16.87 19.64 -25.40
N GLY A 162 16.96 20.27 -24.23
CA GLY A 162 17.61 19.72 -23.04
C GLY A 162 16.90 18.52 -22.45
N LEU A 163 15.59 18.44 -22.59
CA LEU A 163 14.78 17.33 -22.06
C LEU A 163 14.58 16.20 -23.10
N LEU A 164 14.36 16.54 -24.36
CA LEU A 164 13.99 15.56 -25.39
C LEU A 164 15.19 14.85 -26.01
N ILE A 165 16.23 15.59 -26.39
CA ILE A 165 17.39 15.02 -27.11
C ILE A 165 18.15 13.92 -26.32
N PRO A 166 18.32 14.03 -24.99
CA PRO A 166 18.97 12.95 -24.22
C PRO A 166 18.17 11.65 -24.22
N ILE A 167 16.88 11.70 -24.47
CA ILE A 167 15.98 10.53 -24.49
C ILE A 167 15.84 10.00 -25.92
N ILE A 168 15.54 10.89 -26.86
CA ILE A 168 15.40 10.60 -28.29
C ILE A 168 16.43 11.45 -29.00
N PRO A 169 17.50 10.85 -29.60
CA PRO A 169 18.62 11.59 -30.18
C PRO A 169 18.25 12.27 -31.51
N LEU A 170 17.32 13.21 -31.43
CA LEU A 170 16.89 14.04 -32.54
C LEU A 170 17.95 15.09 -32.88
N PRO A 171 17.96 15.60 -34.12
CA PRO A 171 18.68 16.80 -34.44
C PRO A 171 18.21 17.96 -33.57
N LYS A 172 19.09 18.93 -33.33
CA LYS A 172 18.72 20.14 -32.57
C LYS A 172 17.45 20.77 -33.14
N ILE A 173 16.46 20.96 -32.28
CA ILE A 173 15.16 21.53 -32.65
C ILE A 173 15.34 23.03 -32.79
N GLU A 174 15.22 23.52 -34.03
CA GLU A 174 15.26 24.92 -34.39
C GLU A 174 14.04 25.26 -35.25
N ILE A 175 13.39 26.35 -34.94
CA ILE A 175 12.16 26.78 -35.62
C ILE A 175 12.42 28.08 -36.33
N SER A 176 12.36 28.04 -37.66
CA SER A 176 12.61 29.21 -38.52
C SER A 176 11.31 29.87 -38.99
N GLN A 177 10.17 29.20 -38.79
CA GLN A 177 8.86 29.68 -39.25
C GLN A 177 7.82 29.63 -38.13
N LYS A 178 6.84 30.52 -38.20
CA LYS A 178 5.71 30.49 -37.25
C LYS A 178 4.90 29.21 -37.47
N MET A 179 4.72 28.42 -36.42
CA MET A 179 3.94 27.16 -36.44
C MET A 179 3.11 27.02 -35.17
N LYS A 180 2.13 26.11 -35.21
CA LYS A 180 1.32 25.78 -34.05
C LYS A 180 1.98 24.67 -33.24
N LYS A 181 1.72 24.63 -31.94
CA LYS A 181 2.21 23.59 -31.02
C LYS A 181 1.93 22.17 -31.53
N ASN A 182 0.73 21.94 -32.07
CA ASN A 182 0.35 20.62 -32.61
C ASN A 182 1.16 20.25 -33.87
N GLU A 183 1.52 21.24 -34.69
CA GLU A 183 2.38 21.02 -35.86
C GLU A 183 3.80 20.62 -35.44
N LEU A 184 4.33 21.28 -34.39
CA LEU A 184 5.60 20.91 -33.78
C LEU A 184 5.57 19.48 -33.24
N LYS A 185 4.54 19.13 -32.47
CA LYS A 185 4.35 17.77 -31.94
C LYS A 185 4.36 16.74 -33.07
N GLN A 186 3.57 16.99 -34.11
CA GLN A 186 3.49 16.05 -35.24
C GLN A 186 4.84 15.89 -35.94
N MET A 187 5.52 16.98 -36.20
CA MET A 187 6.86 16.96 -36.82
C MET A 187 7.86 16.19 -35.99
N LEU A 188 7.91 16.42 -34.69
CA LEU A 188 8.84 15.73 -33.79
C LEU A 188 8.50 14.24 -33.64
N LYS A 189 7.22 13.87 -33.60
CA LYS A 189 6.79 12.47 -33.61
C LYS A 189 7.23 11.73 -34.86
N GLU A 190 7.02 12.31 -36.04
CA GLU A 190 7.44 11.74 -37.31
C GLU A 190 8.95 11.55 -37.37
N GLN A 191 9.71 12.54 -36.92
CA GLN A 191 11.16 12.43 -36.83
C GLN A 191 11.62 11.33 -35.86
N ALA A 192 10.98 11.24 -34.69
CA ALA A 192 11.31 10.23 -33.68
C ALA A 192 10.99 8.81 -34.14
N VAL A 193 9.83 8.61 -34.76
CA VAL A 193 9.44 7.32 -35.36
C VAL A 193 10.40 6.93 -36.49
N LYS A 194 10.70 7.87 -37.39
CA LYS A 194 11.65 7.62 -38.47
C LYS A 194 13.05 7.26 -37.98
N LEU A 195 13.51 7.91 -36.92
CA LEU A 195 14.80 7.57 -36.30
C LEU A 195 14.81 6.12 -35.78
N TYR A 196 13.71 5.72 -35.16
CA TYR A 196 13.57 4.33 -34.68
C TYR A 196 13.50 3.33 -35.85
N GLU A 197 12.75 3.64 -36.92
CA GLU A 197 12.69 2.80 -38.14
C GLU A 197 14.06 2.68 -38.82
N MET A 198 14.85 3.74 -38.84
CA MET A 198 16.24 3.67 -39.32
C MET A 198 17.06 2.72 -38.46
N LYS A 199 16.85 2.72 -37.14
CA LYS A 199 17.52 1.79 -36.23
C LYS A 199 17.06 0.34 -36.44
N GLU A 200 15.79 0.12 -36.71
CA GLU A 200 15.28 -1.21 -37.09
C GLU A 200 15.98 -1.74 -38.35
N ALA A 201 16.18 -0.89 -39.34
CA ALA A 201 16.79 -1.26 -40.62
C ALA A 201 18.30 -1.62 -40.52
N GLU A 202 18.96 -1.27 -39.41
CA GLU A 202 20.37 -1.68 -39.18
C GLU A 202 20.49 -3.18 -38.83
N PHE A 203 19.44 -3.83 -38.43
CA PHE A 203 19.43 -5.25 -38.07
C PHE A 203 19.21 -6.10 -39.32
N PRO A 204 20.06 -7.15 -39.54
CA PRO A 204 19.92 -8.04 -40.66
C PRO A 204 18.61 -8.80 -40.70
N GLU A 205 18.10 -9.17 -39.55
CA GLU A 205 16.82 -9.90 -39.39
C GLU A 205 15.89 -9.14 -38.45
N PRO A 206 14.63 -8.95 -38.84
CA PRO A 206 13.64 -8.24 -37.99
C PRO A 206 13.46 -8.85 -36.59
N GLU A 207 13.62 -10.17 -36.45
CA GLU A 207 13.50 -10.88 -35.19
C GLU A 207 14.54 -10.44 -34.16
N GLN A 208 15.75 -10.05 -34.60
CA GLN A 208 16.81 -9.63 -33.69
C GLN A 208 16.47 -8.38 -32.91
N ILE A 209 15.89 -7.38 -33.58
CA ILE A 209 15.45 -6.17 -32.86
C ILE A 209 14.24 -6.48 -31.98
N ARG A 210 13.32 -7.36 -32.39
CA ARG A 210 12.17 -7.79 -31.55
C ARG A 210 12.66 -8.49 -30.27
N GLU A 211 13.70 -9.30 -30.37
CA GLU A 211 14.31 -9.94 -29.20
C GLU A 211 15.00 -8.92 -28.30
N LEU A 212 15.73 -7.96 -28.89
CA LEU A 212 16.36 -6.88 -28.14
C LEU A 212 15.32 -6.03 -27.39
N GLU A 213 14.22 -5.65 -28.06
CA GLU A 213 13.10 -4.93 -27.44
C GLU A 213 12.54 -5.69 -26.24
N ARG A 214 12.31 -7.00 -26.41
CA ARG A 214 11.80 -7.88 -25.36
C ARG A 214 12.70 -7.89 -24.15
N VAL A 215 14.01 -8.12 -24.35
CA VAL A 215 14.99 -8.16 -23.25
C VAL A 215 15.07 -6.84 -22.53
N ILE A 216 15.10 -5.72 -23.25
CA ILE A 216 15.18 -4.38 -22.66
C ILE A 216 13.91 -4.06 -21.89
N LEU A 217 12.72 -4.32 -22.47
CA LEU A 217 11.44 -4.05 -21.81
C LEU A 217 11.30 -4.85 -20.52
N LEU A 218 11.61 -6.14 -20.54
CA LEU A 218 11.56 -6.97 -19.32
C LEU A 218 12.51 -6.44 -18.24
N LYS A 219 13.73 -6.09 -18.61
CA LYS A 219 14.73 -5.56 -17.67
C LYS A 219 14.27 -4.22 -17.06
N VAL A 220 13.67 -3.34 -17.87
CA VAL A 220 13.17 -2.05 -17.41
C VAL A 220 11.93 -2.23 -16.52
N ILE A 221 10.98 -3.08 -16.94
CA ILE A 221 9.78 -3.40 -16.15
C ILE A 221 10.19 -3.94 -14.79
N ASP A 222 11.06 -4.97 -14.75
CA ASP A 222 11.46 -5.61 -13.50
C ASP A 222 12.15 -4.61 -12.57
N ARG A 223 13.09 -3.80 -13.08
CA ARG A 223 13.78 -2.78 -12.29
C ARG A 223 12.83 -1.73 -11.74
N LYS A 224 11.99 -1.12 -12.60
CA LYS A 224 11.06 -0.08 -12.21
C LYS A 224 9.99 -0.59 -11.25
N TRP A 225 9.60 -1.84 -11.39
CA TRP A 225 8.67 -2.46 -10.46
C TRP A 225 9.29 -2.65 -9.07
N MET A 226 10.56 -3.06 -8.98
CA MET A 226 11.27 -3.16 -7.70
C MET A 226 11.41 -1.79 -7.03
N ASP A 227 11.85 -0.78 -7.78
CA ASP A 227 11.94 0.60 -7.28
C ASP A 227 10.57 1.09 -6.75
N HIS A 228 9.50 0.79 -7.49
CA HIS A 228 8.14 1.19 -7.10
C HIS A 228 7.65 0.50 -5.82
N ILE A 229 7.97 -0.78 -5.60
CA ILE A 229 7.63 -1.48 -4.36
C ILE A 229 8.32 -0.79 -3.16
N ASP A 230 9.59 -0.44 -3.30
CA ASP A 230 10.35 0.26 -2.26
C ASP A 230 9.75 1.65 -1.97
N ASP A 231 9.36 2.40 -3.00
CA ASP A 231 8.69 3.70 -2.85
C ASP A 231 7.34 3.56 -2.12
N MET A 232 6.55 2.53 -2.46
CA MET A 232 5.27 2.26 -1.80
C MET A 232 5.44 1.87 -0.33
N ASP A 233 6.49 1.13 0.01
CA ASP A 233 6.80 0.79 1.39
C ASP A 233 7.24 2.02 2.20
N GLN A 234 8.03 2.92 1.61
CA GLN A 234 8.40 4.19 2.22
C GLN A 234 7.18 5.09 2.43
N LEU A 235 6.30 5.19 1.43
CA LEU A 235 5.05 5.94 1.54
C LEU A 235 4.18 5.42 2.68
N ARG A 236 4.04 4.10 2.80
CA ARG A 236 3.28 3.45 3.88
C ARG A 236 3.84 3.81 5.26
N GLN A 237 5.16 3.79 5.41
CA GLN A 237 5.82 4.18 6.65
C GLN A 237 5.60 5.67 6.98
N GLY A 238 5.71 6.55 5.97
CA GLY A 238 5.50 7.98 6.12
C GLY A 238 4.06 8.32 6.55
N ILE A 239 3.06 7.69 5.95
CA ILE A 239 1.64 7.88 6.33
C ILE A 239 1.39 7.36 7.76
N GLY A 240 2.02 6.24 8.14
CA GLY A 240 1.94 5.72 9.50
C GLY A 240 2.45 6.72 10.54
N LEU A 241 3.55 7.41 10.26
CA LEU A 241 4.12 8.44 11.14
C LEU A 241 3.24 9.70 11.23
N GLN A 242 2.64 10.14 10.13
CA GLN A 242 1.71 11.28 10.13
C GLN A 242 0.44 11.02 10.95
N ALA A 243 -0.05 9.78 10.97
CA ALA A 243 -1.19 9.38 11.78
C ALA A 243 -0.90 9.44 13.29
N TYR A 244 0.36 9.36 13.70
CA TYR A 244 0.78 9.59 15.09
C TYR A 244 0.90 11.07 15.44
N GLY A 245 1.35 11.93 14.52
CA GLY A 245 1.50 13.36 14.74
C GLY A 245 0.20 14.17 14.79
N GLN A 246 -0.92 13.60 14.34
CA GLN A 246 -2.25 14.25 14.37
C GLN A 246 -3.05 13.95 15.66
N LYS A 247 -2.45 13.29 16.63
CA LYS A 247 -3.09 12.92 17.91
C LYS A 247 -2.77 13.85 19.08
N ASP A 248 -2.03 14.94 18.85
CA ASP A 248 -1.77 16.00 19.85
C ASP A 248 -2.74 17.17 19.67
#